data_d42569cf2ea42fded47133e77ed2cfbe
#
_entry.id   d42569cf2ea42fded47133e77ed2cfbe
#
_cell.length_a   1.000
_cell.length_b   1.000
_cell.length_c   1.000
_cell.angle_alpha   90.00
_cell.angle_beta   90.00
_cell.angle_gamma   90.00
#
_symmetry.space_group_name_H-M   'P 1'
#
loop_
_entity.id
_entity.type
_entity.pdbx_description
1 polymer ?
#
loop_
_entity_poly.entity_id
_entity_poly.type
_entity_poly.pdbx_seq_one_letter_code
_entity_poly.pdbx_strand_id
1 'polypeptide(L)'
;MEQKHPLPPFTFETALVKIQAAEDAWNTQDPVKISKAYTIDSEWRNRDKFVNGREAIVEFLSEKWKRELNYKLKKEYWTHNDNRIAVRFEYEYMNKDGQWFRAYGNENWEFDENGLMKKRYASINDLAIDEEDRKFK
;
A
#
# COMPACT_ATOMS: atom_id res chain seq x y z
N MET A 1 1.93 24.44 1.18
CA MET A 1 2.78 23.24 0.99
C MET A 1 2.15 22.07 1.70
N GLU A 2 1.98 20.96 0.98
CA GLU A 2 1.40 19.76 1.56
C GLU A 2 2.34 19.09 2.54
N GLN A 3 1.82 18.73 3.70
CA GLN A 3 2.55 17.93 4.70
C GLN A 3 1.66 16.82 5.21
N LYS A 4 2.26 15.67 5.47
CA LYS A 4 1.60 14.52 6.08
C LYS A 4 2.42 14.08 7.29
N HIS A 5 1.96 14.47 8.46
CA HIS A 5 2.62 14.05 9.71
C HIS A 5 2.35 12.56 10.00
N PRO A 6 3.26 11.90 10.67
CA PRO A 6 4.55 12.39 11.16
C PRO A 6 5.55 12.59 10.03
N LEU A 7 6.49 13.55 10.24
CA LEU A 7 7.53 13.85 9.28
C LEU A 7 8.80 13.03 9.61
N PRO A 8 9.64 12.73 8.59
CA PRO A 8 10.94 12.12 8.89
C PRO A 8 11.85 13.09 9.63
N PRO A 9 12.86 12.61 10.37
CA PRO A 9 13.24 11.19 10.51
C PRO A 9 12.24 10.45 11.41
N PHE A 10 11.96 9.20 11.05
CA PHE A 10 10.99 8.41 11.80
C PHE A 10 11.61 7.75 13.02
N THR A 11 10.78 7.58 14.06
CA THR A 11 11.07 6.70 15.18
C THR A 11 10.27 5.43 14.99
N PHE A 12 10.44 4.44 15.84
CA PHE A 12 9.62 3.24 15.83
C PHE A 12 8.12 3.62 15.91
N GLU A 13 7.79 4.49 16.88
CA GLU A 13 6.40 4.91 17.10
C GLU A 13 5.81 5.64 15.89
N THR A 14 6.57 6.56 15.28
CA THR A 14 6.05 7.31 14.14
C THR A 14 6.01 6.47 12.88
N ALA A 15 6.91 5.50 12.73
CA ALA A 15 6.83 4.53 11.64
C ALA A 15 5.54 3.72 11.75
N LEU A 16 5.17 3.29 12.96
CA LEU A 16 3.90 2.57 13.17
C LEU A 16 2.70 3.42 12.76
N VAL A 17 2.73 4.72 13.05
CA VAL A 17 1.65 5.65 12.66
C VAL A 17 1.53 5.70 11.13
N LYS A 18 2.66 5.80 10.42
CA LYS A 18 2.66 5.81 8.95
C LYS A 18 2.11 4.52 8.37
N ILE A 19 2.48 3.39 8.94
CA ILE A 19 2.04 2.08 8.47
C ILE A 19 0.53 1.93 8.66
N GLN A 20 0.02 2.31 9.84
CA GLN A 20 -1.41 2.21 10.11
C GLN A 20 -2.21 3.15 9.20
N ALA A 21 -1.70 4.37 8.96
CA ALA A 21 -2.35 5.32 8.06
C ALA A 21 -2.44 4.77 6.64
N ALA A 22 -1.38 4.10 6.16
CA ALA A 22 -1.37 3.50 4.84
C ALA A 22 -2.37 2.33 4.75
N GLU A 23 -2.39 1.46 5.76
CA GLU A 23 -3.34 0.35 5.81
C GLU A 23 -4.77 0.87 5.78
N ASP A 24 -5.08 1.86 6.61
CA ASP A 24 -6.42 2.44 6.69
C ASP A 24 -6.84 3.09 5.37
N ALA A 25 -5.93 3.84 4.75
CA ALA A 25 -6.20 4.51 3.49
C ALA A 25 -6.50 3.51 2.37
N TRP A 26 -5.67 2.49 2.23
CA TRP A 26 -5.87 1.48 1.18
C TRP A 26 -7.15 0.67 1.40
N ASN A 27 -7.52 0.41 2.65
CA ASN A 27 -8.77 -0.29 2.95
C ASN A 27 -10.02 0.55 2.63
N THR A 28 -9.89 1.86 2.42
CA THR A 28 -11.00 2.67 1.92
C THR A 28 -11.30 2.37 0.45
N GLN A 29 -10.32 1.85 -0.28
CA GLN A 29 -10.42 1.61 -1.73
C GLN A 29 -10.79 2.88 -2.51
N ASP A 30 -10.32 4.03 -2.02
CA ASP A 30 -10.55 5.34 -2.65
C ASP A 30 -9.25 5.80 -3.31
N PRO A 31 -9.10 5.62 -4.64
CA PRO A 31 -7.84 5.94 -5.32
C PRO A 31 -7.40 7.40 -5.20
N VAL A 32 -8.35 8.33 -5.26
CA VAL A 32 -8.03 9.76 -5.16
C VAL A 32 -7.49 10.09 -3.77
N LYS A 33 -8.16 9.60 -2.73
CA LYS A 33 -7.72 9.80 -1.34
C LYS A 33 -6.34 9.21 -1.12
N ILE A 34 -6.12 7.99 -1.59
CA ILE A 34 -4.82 7.29 -1.44
C ILE A 34 -3.71 8.07 -2.15
N SER A 35 -3.98 8.57 -3.36
CA SER A 35 -2.97 9.27 -4.16
C SER A 35 -2.36 10.49 -3.45
N LYS A 36 -3.10 11.10 -2.54
CA LYS A 36 -2.66 12.29 -1.83
C LYS A 36 -1.57 12.02 -0.79
N ALA A 37 -1.31 10.77 -0.46
CA ALA A 37 -0.22 10.38 0.45
C ALA A 37 1.13 10.34 -0.26
N TYR A 38 1.15 10.49 -1.58
CA TYR A 38 2.34 10.36 -2.41
C TYR A 38 2.71 11.70 -3.02
N THR A 39 4.01 11.88 -3.35
CA THR A 39 4.44 13.10 -4.01
C THR A 39 3.88 13.17 -5.43
N ILE A 40 3.83 14.37 -5.99
CA ILE A 40 3.33 14.57 -7.36
C ILE A 40 4.15 13.78 -8.37
N ASP A 41 5.46 13.64 -8.12
CA ASP A 41 6.40 12.93 -8.98
C ASP A 41 6.81 11.57 -8.40
N SER A 42 5.95 10.95 -7.61
CA SER A 42 6.25 9.68 -6.96
C SER A 42 6.58 8.57 -7.96
N GLU A 43 7.39 7.62 -7.50
CA GLU A 43 7.81 6.48 -8.30
C GLU A 43 7.39 5.20 -7.61
N TRP A 44 6.61 4.38 -8.32
CA TRP A 44 6.18 3.07 -7.84
C TRP A 44 6.70 1.98 -8.75
N ARG A 45 7.08 0.86 -8.13
CA ARG A 45 7.05 -0.43 -8.80
C ARG A 45 6.11 -1.32 -8.01
N ASN A 46 5.09 -1.82 -8.68
CA ASN A 46 4.13 -2.75 -8.08
C ASN A 46 4.16 -4.02 -8.91
N ARG A 47 4.75 -5.09 -8.39
CA ARG A 47 5.02 -6.32 -9.13
C ARG A 47 5.95 -5.97 -10.31
N ASP A 48 5.49 -6.14 -11.55
CA ASP A 48 6.24 -5.79 -12.75
C ASP A 48 5.72 -4.50 -13.41
N LYS A 49 4.89 -3.73 -12.71
CA LYS A 49 4.31 -2.49 -13.22
C LYS A 49 5.02 -1.29 -12.61
N PHE A 50 5.29 -0.30 -13.45
CA PHE A 50 5.87 0.96 -13.02
C PHE A 50 4.78 2.03 -13.11
N VAL A 51 4.51 2.69 -11.98
CA VAL A 51 3.40 3.62 -11.84
C VAL A 51 3.96 4.92 -11.26
N ASN A 52 4.01 5.97 -12.06
CA ASN A 52 4.66 7.22 -11.66
C ASN A 52 3.69 8.39 -11.64
N GLY A 53 3.62 9.07 -10.49
CA GLY A 53 2.77 10.24 -10.31
C GLY A 53 1.35 9.92 -9.89
N ARG A 54 0.66 10.92 -9.36
CA ARG A 54 -0.68 10.75 -8.76
C ARG A 54 -1.75 10.30 -9.75
N GLU A 55 -1.72 10.83 -10.97
CA GLU A 55 -2.71 10.42 -11.99
C GLU A 55 -2.59 8.95 -12.30
N ALA A 56 -1.35 8.47 -12.51
CA ALA A 56 -1.10 7.07 -12.80
C ALA A 56 -1.50 6.18 -11.61
N ILE A 57 -1.29 6.66 -10.38
CA ILE A 57 -1.70 5.95 -9.17
C ILE A 57 -3.22 5.77 -9.14
N VAL A 58 -3.96 6.84 -9.40
CA VAL A 58 -5.44 6.79 -9.40
C VAL A 58 -5.93 5.79 -10.44
N GLU A 59 -5.36 5.84 -11.64
CA GLU A 59 -5.73 4.92 -12.72
C GLU A 59 -5.42 3.47 -12.34
N PHE A 60 -4.22 3.21 -11.82
CA PHE A 60 -3.79 1.88 -11.41
C PHE A 60 -4.69 1.30 -10.32
N LEU A 61 -4.97 2.08 -9.28
CA LEU A 61 -5.81 1.63 -8.17
C LEU A 61 -7.27 1.44 -8.58
N SER A 62 -7.78 2.28 -9.47
CA SER A 62 -9.13 2.13 -9.98
C SER A 62 -9.28 0.79 -10.69
N GLU A 63 -8.30 0.40 -11.50
CA GLU A 63 -8.31 -0.89 -12.19
C GLU A 63 -8.13 -2.05 -11.21
N LYS A 64 -7.28 -1.88 -10.20
CA LYS A 64 -7.04 -2.91 -9.18
C LYS A 64 -8.34 -3.35 -8.50
N TRP A 65 -9.14 -2.39 -8.02
CA TRP A 65 -10.34 -2.72 -7.26
C TRP A 65 -11.56 -3.04 -8.13
N LYS A 66 -11.44 -2.92 -9.44
CA LYS A 66 -12.41 -3.53 -10.36
C LYS A 66 -12.19 -5.04 -10.47
N ARG A 67 -10.95 -5.50 -10.27
CA ARG A 67 -10.57 -6.92 -10.38
C ARG A 67 -10.53 -7.62 -9.03
N GLU A 68 -10.21 -6.89 -7.97
CA GLU A 68 -10.01 -7.44 -6.62
C GLU A 68 -11.20 -7.05 -5.77
N LEU A 69 -12.12 -7.99 -5.58
CA LEU A 69 -13.37 -7.75 -4.88
C LEU A 69 -13.24 -8.15 -3.42
N ASN A 70 -14.00 -7.47 -2.54
CA ASN A 70 -14.00 -7.75 -1.10
C ASN A 70 -12.60 -7.69 -0.49
N TYR A 71 -11.82 -6.74 -0.95
CA TYR A 71 -10.42 -6.52 -0.57
C TYR A 71 -10.29 -6.11 0.90
N LYS A 72 -9.31 -6.72 1.58
CA LYS A 72 -8.97 -6.34 2.95
C LYS A 72 -7.48 -6.55 3.18
N LEU A 73 -6.83 -5.52 3.72
CA LEU A 73 -5.37 -5.44 3.86
C LEU A 73 -4.95 -5.33 5.31
N LYS A 74 -3.84 -5.99 5.65
CA LYS A 74 -3.16 -5.86 6.93
C LYS A 74 -1.67 -5.67 6.68
N LYS A 75 -1.09 -4.59 7.25
CA LYS A 75 0.34 -4.31 7.14
C LYS A 75 1.04 -4.55 8.47
N GLU A 76 2.32 -4.88 8.39
CA GLU A 76 3.16 -5.18 9.53
C GLU A 76 4.48 -4.44 9.41
N TYR A 77 4.89 -3.77 10.48
CA TYR A 77 6.20 -3.10 10.56
C TYR A 77 7.31 -4.13 10.43
N TRP A 78 8.31 -3.84 9.58
CA TRP A 78 9.52 -4.67 9.52
C TRP A 78 10.71 -3.93 10.09
N THR A 79 11.05 -2.77 9.51
CA THR A 79 12.15 -1.92 10.00
C THR A 79 12.01 -0.51 9.43
N HIS A 80 12.83 0.41 9.93
CA HIS A 80 12.89 1.77 9.40
C HIS A 80 14.31 2.33 9.56
N ASN A 81 14.60 3.37 8.80
CA ASN A 81 15.86 4.11 8.93
C ASN A 81 15.67 5.50 8.31
N ASP A 82 15.77 6.55 9.14
CA ASP A 82 15.64 7.94 8.72
C ASP A 82 14.27 8.18 8.01
N ASN A 83 14.26 8.33 6.67
CA ASN A 83 13.03 8.59 5.91
C ASN A 83 12.51 7.34 5.19
N ARG A 84 12.97 6.16 5.57
CA ARG A 84 12.60 4.90 4.93
C ARG A 84 11.90 3.97 5.91
N ILE A 85 10.89 3.25 5.40
CA ILE A 85 10.16 2.24 6.17
C ILE A 85 10.01 1.00 5.31
N ALA A 86 10.32 -0.16 5.87
CA ALA A 86 10.08 -1.44 5.22
C ALA A 86 8.92 -2.13 5.90
N VAL A 87 8.03 -2.71 5.11
CA VAL A 87 6.73 -3.25 5.55
C VAL A 87 6.50 -4.62 4.94
N ARG A 88 5.91 -5.51 5.71
CA ARG A 88 5.33 -6.74 5.19
C ARG A 88 3.82 -6.57 5.19
N PHE A 89 3.13 -7.24 4.27
CA PHE A 89 1.67 -7.17 4.27
C PHE A 89 1.04 -8.43 3.71
N GLU A 90 -0.22 -8.60 4.07
CA GLU A 90 -1.08 -9.60 3.47
C GLU A 90 -2.39 -8.91 3.14
N TYR A 91 -2.98 -9.27 2.01
CA TYR A 91 -4.36 -8.89 1.75
C TYR A 91 -5.11 -10.03 1.10
N GLU A 92 -6.42 -10.00 1.25
CA GLU A 92 -7.28 -11.02 0.68
C GLU A 92 -8.28 -10.35 -0.25
N TYR A 93 -8.63 -11.04 -1.30
CA TYR A 93 -9.59 -10.58 -2.28
C TYR A 93 -10.16 -11.76 -3.06
N MET A 94 -11.28 -11.48 -3.72
CA MET A 94 -11.92 -12.47 -4.59
C MET A 94 -11.87 -11.92 -6.01
N ASN A 95 -11.59 -12.77 -6.99
CA ASN A 95 -11.66 -12.35 -8.40
C ASN A 95 -13.11 -12.45 -8.90
N LYS A 96 -13.34 -12.07 -10.16
CA LYS A 96 -14.68 -12.05 -10.76
C LYS A 96 -15.30 -13.45 -10.90
N ASP A 97 -14.47 -14.48 -10.90
CA ASP A 97 -14.92 -15.87 -10.99
C ASP A 97 -15.24 -16.49 -9.62
N GLY A 98 -15.10 -15.70 -8.56
CA GLY A 98 -15.39 -16.16 -7.22
C GLY A 98 -14.22 -16.88 -6.53
N GLN A 99 -13.04 -16.87 -7.13
CA GLN A 99 -11.85 -17.47 -6.53
C GLN A 99 -11.24 -16.50 -5.53
N TRP A 100 -11.00 -16.96 -4.30
CA TRP A 100 -10.33 -16.20 -3.26
C TRP A 100 -8.82 -16.33 -3.36
N PHE A 101 -8.12 -15.27 -3.00
CA PHE A 101 -6.65 -15.22 -2.96
C PHE A 101 -6.18 -14.54 -1.69
N ARG A 102 -5.02 -14.97 -1.20
CA ARG A 102 -4.25 -14.22 -0.21
C ARG A 102 -2.96 -13.80 -0.87
N ALA A 103 -2.73 -12.49 -0.90
CA ALA A 103 -1.51 -11.92 -1.44
C ALA A 103 -0.53 -11.69 -0.29
N TYR A 104 0.71 -12.09 -0.49
CA TYR A 104 1.81 -11.90 0.45
C TYR A 104 2.77 -10.92 -0.18
N GLY A 105 3.08 -9.84 0.54
CA GLY A 105 3.92 -8.80 -0.03
C GLY A 105 4.92 -8.19 0.92
N ASN A 106 5.92 -7.58 0.31
CA ASN A 106 6.93 -6.76 0.99
C ASN A 106 6.99 -5.43 0.27
N GLU A 107 7.07 -4.35 1.04
CA GLU A 107 7.18 -3.00 0.48
C GLU A 107 8.37 -2.28 1.06
N ASN A 108 9.01 -1.48 0.23
CA ASN A 108 10.03 -0.52 0.64
C ASN A 108 9.51 0.88 0.33
N TRP A 109 9.47 1.74 1.33
CA TRP A 109 8.97 3.10 1.23
C TRP A 109 10.08 4.12 1.48
N GLU A 110 10.06 5.22 0.74
CA GLU A 110 10.92 6.36 1.01
C GLU A 110 10.05 7.63 0.96
N PHE A 111 10.23 8.50 1.96
CA PHE A 111 9.41 9.71 2.11
C PHE A 111 10.25 10.95 1.85
N ASP A 112 9.58 12.03 1.42
CA ASP A 112 10.23 13.32 1.34
C ASP A 112 10.16 14.02 2.72
N GLU A 113 10.74 15.22 2.80
CA GLU A 113 10.79 15.97 4.05
C GLU A 113 9.42 16.42 4.56
N ASN A 114 8.41 16.41 3.70
CA ASN A 114 7.03 16.79 4.04
C ASN A 114 6.18 15.59 4.44
N GLY A 115 6.79 14.41 4.55
CA GLY A 115 6.08 13.21 4.97
C GLY A 115 5.24 12.56 3.87
N LEU A 116 5.41 12.97 2.63
CA LEU A 116 4.77 12.33 1.47
C LEU A 116 5.69 11.23 0.95
N MET A 117 5.10 10.11 0.57
CA MET A 117 5.88 8.99 0.05
C MET A 117 6.30 9.28 -1.39
N LYS A 118 7.61 9.28 -1.64
CA LYS A 118 8.14 9.55 -2.97
C LYS A 118 8.55 8.31 -3.73
N LYS A 119 8.81 7.20 -3.04
CA LYS A 119 9.14 5.92 -3.67
C LYS A 119 8.43 4.79 -2.94
N ARG A 120 7.86 3.89 -3.71
CA ARG A 120 7.20 2.70 -3.20
C ARG A 120 7.53 1.53 -4.11
N TYR A 121 8.19 0.53 -3.56
CA TYR A 121 8.53 -0.68 -4.30
C TYR A 121 7.87 -1.87 -3.60
N ALA A 122 6.97 -2.54 -4.31
CA ALA A 122 6.20 -3.65 -3.76
C ALA A 122 6.37 -4.91 -4.59
N SER A 123 6.80 -5.97 -3.91
CA SER A 123 6.86 -7.32 -4.48
C SER A 123 5.76 -8.14 -3.85
N ILE A 124 4.95 -8.82 -4.65
CA ILE A 124 3.72 -9.47 -4.20
C ILE A 124 3.55 -10.81 -4.90
N ASN A 125 3.16 -11.83 -4.11
CA ASN A 125 2.81 -13.14 -4.63
C ASN A 125 1.40 -13.49 -4.19
N ASP A 126 0.59 -14.00 -5.11
CA ASP A 126 -0.78 -14.40 -4.81
C ASP A 126 -0.86 -15.92 -4.60
N LEU A 127 -1.59 -16.32 -3.57
CA LEU A 127 -1.89 -17.71 -3.28
C LEU A 127 -3.41 -17.91 -3.37
N ALA A 128 -3.84 -18.84 -4.22
CA ALA A 128 -5.27 -19.19 -4.27
C ALA A 128 -5.63 -19.92 -2.97
N ILE A 129 -6.74 -19.52 -2.37
CA ILE A 129 -7.23 -20.11 -1.10
C ILE A 129 -8.71 -20.45 -1.24
N ASP A 130 -9.19 -21.28 -0.33
CA ASP A 130 -10.61 -21.53 -0.19
C ASP A 130 -11.24 -20.41 0.65
N GLU A 131 -12.51 -20.13 0.43
CA GLU A 131 -13.22 -19.09 1.17
C GLU A 131 -13.14 -19.31 2.68
N GLU A 132 -13.22 -20.56 3.12
CA GLU A 132 -13.16 -20.92 4.54
C GLU A 132 -11.80 -20.63 5.19
N ASP A 133 -10.75 -20.48 4.38
CA ASP A 133 -9.39 -20.19 4.87
C ASP A 133 -9.10 -18.70 5.02
N ARG A 134 -10.09 -17.86 4.79
CA ARG A 134 -9.93 -16.41 4.92
C ARG A 134 -9.62 -16.01 6.36
N LYS A 135 -8.61 -15.14 6.51
CA LYS A 135 -8.22 -14.55 7.80
C LYS A 135 -8.95 -13.25 8.08
N PHE A 136 -9.21 -12.46 7.03
CA PHE A 136 -9.76 -11.09 7.14
C PHE A 136 -11.23 -11.10 6.74
N LYS A 137 -12.09 -11.31 7.71
CA LYS A 137 -13.54 -11.39 7.46
C LYS A 137 -14.28 -10.16 7.91
#